data_82b6e685cb3321061dd64b01a4410865
#
_entry.id   82b6e685cb3321061dd64b01a4410865
#
_cell.length_a   1.000
_cell.length_b   1.000
_cell.length_c   1.000
_cell.angle_alpha   90.00
_cell.angle_beta   90.00
_cell.angle_gamma   90.00
#
_symmetry.space_group_name_H-M   'P 1'
#
loop_
_entity.id
_entity.type
_entity.pdbx_description
1 polymer ?
#
loop_
_entity_poly.entity_id
_entity_poly.type
_entity_poly.pdbx_seq_one_letter_code
_entity_poly.pdbx_strand_id
1 'polypeptide(L)'
;LATAELAGKHLLLGMTGGIASYKIAELTRLMTKAGATVQVAMTDAATQFITPVTMQALSGRPVFTSQWDARIDNNMPHIDLSRAAHAIVIAPASADFLAKLAHGRADDLLSILCLARECPLLVVPAMNRQMWAHPATQRNVAQLRADGVVILGPDAGSQACGEVGEGRMIEPEDAFEALVSFFRPKLLAGRRVLVTAGPTFEPIDPVRGITNRSSGKMGFALARAAQQAGAEVRLIAGPVALSTPWGVEREDVETAQQMYDAVMQSVADSDVFIAVAAVADWRVTQTSAHKIKKTAGQAVPTLSFVENPDILATVAKLPNAPYCVGFAAESGDLAVNGEQKRLKKNVPLIVGNLGPATFGRDDNEVILFDATGATHLPRADKDTLSSVLIAEIARRLPDTSLIS
;
A
#
# COMPACT_ATOMS: atom_id res chain seq x y z
N LEU A 1 -5.54 18.51 3.96
CA LEU A 1 -4.35 18.82 3.15
C LEU A 1 -3.82 17.48 2.65
N ALA A 2 -3.85 17.25 1.32
CA ALA A 2 -3.23 16.07 0.76
C ALA A 2 -1.75 16.08 1.17
N THR A 3 -1.27 14.99 1.72
CA THR A 3 0.14 14.81 2.07
C THR A 3 0.97 14.97 0.82
N ALA A 4 1.93 15.87 0.83
CA ALA A 4 2.83 16.13 -0.30
C ALA A 4 3.88 15.00 -0.38
N GLU A 5 3.43 13.77 -0.62
CA GLU A 5 4.23 12.53 -0.57
C GLU A 5 5.37 12.51 -1.57
N LEU A 6 5.24 13.25 -2.68
CA LEU A 6 6.25 13.42 -3.72
C LEU A 6 6.76 14.87 -3.78
N ALA A 7 6.64 15.65 -2.69
CA ALA A 7 7.12 17.02 -2.64
C ALA A 7 8.60 17.14 -3.03
N GLY A 8 8.89 18.08 -3.94
CA GLY A 8 10.23 18.33 -4.42
C GLY A 8 10.82 17.25 -5.35
N LYS A 9 10.03 16.22 -5.73
CA LYS A 9 10.46 15.24 -6.73
C LYS A 9 10.19 15.75 -8.13
N HIS A 10 11.18 15.63 -9.01
CA HIS A 10 11.06 15.84 -10.45
C HIS A 10 10.99 14.49 -11.14
N LEU A 11 9.87 14.22 -11.80
CA LEU A 11 9.63 12.95 -12.51
C LEU A 11 9.58 13.21 -14.02
N LEU A 12 10.34 12.44 -14.76
CA LEU A 12 10.22 12.40 -16.21
C LEU A 12 9.25 11.25 -16.56
N LEU A 13 8.06 11.61 -17.03
CA LEU A 13 7.04 10.65 -17.43
C LEU A 13 7.11 10.41 -18.93
N GLY A 14 7.56 9.21 -19.30
CA GLY A 14 7.62 8.75 -20.67
C GLY A 14 6.38 7.97 -21.06
N MET A 15 5.73 8.34 -22.15
CA MET A 15 4.54 7.66 -22.63
C MET A 15 4.82 6.96 -23.96
N THR A 16 4.45 5.67 -24.05
CA THR A 16 4.52 4.90 -25.28
C THR A 16 3.13 4.59 -25.83
N GLY A 17 3.03 4.10 -27.08
CA GLY A 17 1.77 3.82 -27.72
C GLY A 17 1.03 2.64 -27.12
N GLY A 18 -0.21 2.87 -26.70
CA GLY A 18 -1.09 1.84 -26.17
C GLY A 18 -2.39 2.42 -25.63
N ILE A 19 -3.46 1.61 -25.67
CA ILE A 19 -4.79 2.05 -25.20
C ILE A 19 -4.75 2.50 -23.73
N ALA A 20 -3.88 1.93 -22.89
CA ALA A 20 -3.73 2.29 -21.50
C ALA A 20 -3.25 3.74 -21.25
N SER A 21 -2.89 4.50 -22.31
CA SER A 21 -2.50 5.91 -22.21
C SER A 21 -3.57 6.79 -21.54
N TYR A 22 -4.86 6.43 -21.60
CA TYR A 22 -5.91 7.17 -20.89
C TYR A 22 -5.72 7.15 -19.37
N LYS A 23 -5.16 6.08 -18.81
CA LYS A 23 -4.87 5.96 -17.38
C LYS A 23 -3.80 6.95 -16.91
N ILE A 24 -2.91 7.35 -17.81
CA ILE A 24 -1.77 8.21 -17.48
C ILE A 24 -2.22 9.64 -17.18
N ALA A 25 -3.36 10.06 -17.70
CA ALA A 25 -3.96 11.33 -17.31
C ALA A 25 -4.23 11.41 -15.81
N GLU A 26 -4.83 10.35 -15.23
CA GLU A 26 -5.08 10.30 -13.78
C GLU A 26 -3.79 10.12 -12.98
N LEU A 27 -2.86 9.25 -13.42
CA LEU A 27 -1.56 9.10 -12.77
C LEU A 27 -0.81 10.45 -12.71
N THR A 28 -0.84 11.24 -13.79
CA THR A 28 -0.23 12.58 -13.81
C THR A 28 -0.88 13.50 -12.78
N ARG A 29 -2.21 13.48 -12.66
CA ARG A 29 -2.94 14.25 -11.64
C ARG A 29 -2.56 13.85 -10.21
N LEU A 30 -2.46 12.55 -9.94
CA LEU A 30 -2.06 12.03 -8.63
C LEU A 30 -0.65 12.50 -8.26
N MET A 31 0.32 12.37 -9.19
CA MET A 31 1.70 12.81 -8.97
C MET A 31 1.80 14.33 -8.72
N THR A 32 1.13 15.15 -9.55
CA THR A 32 1.16 16.61 -9.40
C THR A 32 0.47 17.06 -8.11
N LYS A 33 -0.65 16.44 -7.75
CA LYS A 33 -1.38 16.70 -6.50
C LYS A 33 -0.54 16.32 -5.27
N ALA A 34 0.31 15.30 -5.37
CA ALA A 34 1.26 14.90 -4.33
C ALA A 34 2.53 15.77 -4.28
N GLY A 35 2.59 16.85 -5.05
CA GLY A 35 3.68 17.82 -5.04
C GLY A 35 4.85 17.52 -5.96
N ALA A 36 4.76 16.51 -6.83
CA ALA A 36 5.79 16.25 -7.82
C ALA A 36 5.72 17.26 -8.98
N THR A 37 6.89 17.58 -9.54
CA THR A 37 6.99 18.20 -10.86
C THR A 37 7.05 17.09 -11.90
N VAL A 38 6.09 17.06 -12.84
CA VAL A 38 6.02 16.03 -13.88
C VAL A 38 6.35 16.63 -15.23
N GLN A 39 7.47 16.18 -15.83
CA GLN A 39 7.85 16.49 -17.19
C GLN A 39 7.45 15.34 -18.11
N VAL A 40 6.64 15.61 -19.14
CA VAL A 40 6.14 14.56 -20.03
C VAL A 40 6.95 14.52 -21.33
N ALA A 41 7.33 13.32 -21.74
CA ALA A 41 7.87 13.00 -23.05
C ALA A 41 7.06 11.85 -23.69
N MET A 42 6.70 11.97 -24.95
CA MET A 42 5.83 11.03 -25.67
C MET A 42 6.50 10.52 -26.93
N THR A 43 6.34 9.21 -27.18
CA THR A 43 6.64 8.68 -28.52
C THR A 43 5.60 9.10 -29.53
N ASP A 44 5.89 9.06 -30.82
CA ASP A 44 4.93 9.34 -31.88
C ASP A 44 3.68 8.44 -31.75
N ALA A 45 3.90 7.16 -31.42
CA ALA A 45 2.80 6.22 -31.18
C ALA A 45 1.90 6.64 -30.00
N ALA A 46 2.46 7.21 -28.93
CA ALA A 46 1.67 7.68 -27.80
C ALA A 46 0.71 8.81 -28.18
N THR A 47 1.11 9.68 -29.10
CA THR A 47 0.30 10.83 -29.57
C THR A 47 -0.97 10.40 -30.31
N GLN A 48 -1.05 9.14 -30.77
CA GLN A 48 -2.23 8.58 -31.42
C GLN A 48 -3.33 8.18 -30.41
N PHE A 49 -2.99 8.01 -29.14
CA PHE A 49 -3.92 7.58 -28.08
C PHE A 49 -4.33 8.73 -27.15
N ILE A 50 -3.43 9.66 -26.89
CA ILE A 50 -3.68 10.86 -26.11
C ILE A 50 -2.84 12.01 -26.64
N THR A 51 -3.41 13.23 -26.65
CA THR A 51 -2.69 14.36 -27.26
C THR A 51 -1.68 15.01 -26.31
N PRO A 52 -0.58 15.56 -26.84
CA PRO A 52 0.35 16.36 -26.03
C PRO A 52 -0.34 17.52 -25.30
N VAL A 53 -1.37 18.12 -25.88
CA VAL A 53 -2.16 19.22 -25.27
C VAL A 53 -2.81 18.77 -23.97
N THR A 54 -3.40 17.56 -23.94
CA THR A 54 -4.00 17.00 -22.73
C THR A 54 -2.95 16.85 -21.63
N MET A 55 -1.80 16.27 -21.97
CA MET A 55 -0.74 16.03 -20.99
C MET A 55 -0.08 17.33 -20.52
N GLN A 56 0.05 18.32 -21.39
CA GLN A 56 0.52 19.66 -21.03
C GLN A 56 -0.43 20.34 -20.03
N ALA A 57 -1.74 20.25 -20.26
CA ALA A 57 -2.73 20.83 -19.37
C ALA A 57 -2.70 20.18 -17.96
N LEU A 58 -2.45 18.86 -17.89
CA LEU A 58 -2.42 18.11 -16.63
C LEU A 58 -1.10 18.27 -15.88
N SER A 59 0.03 18.32 -16.57
CA SER A 59 1.35 18.49 -15.95
C SER A 59 1.71 19.96 -15.68
N GLY A 60 1.04 20.90 -16.37
CA GLY A 60 1.38 22.32 -16.33
C GLY A 60 2.70 22.66 -17.03
N ARG A 61 3.27 21.75 -17.83
CA ARG A 61 4.58 21.89 -18.48
C ARG A 61 4.53 21.50 -19.96
N PRO A 62 5.40 22.09 -20.80
CA PRO A 62 5.49 21.67 -22.20
C PRO A 62 5.75 20.17 -22.33
N VAL A 63 5.09 19.51 -23.27
CA VAL A 63 5.31 18.10 -23.59
C VAL A 63 6.32 18.01 -24.76
N PHE A 64 7.26 17.10 -24.66
CA PHE A 64 8.27 16.85 -25.68
C PHE A 64 7.96 15.56 -26.44
N THR A 65 8.00 15.65 -27.78
CA THR A 65 7.70 14.52 -28.67
C THR A 65 8.84 14.23 -29.65
N SER A 66 9.81 15.13 -29.78
CA SER A 66 10.91 15.04 -30.74
C SER A 66 12.24 15.43 -30.12
N GLN A 67 13.29 14.71 -30.51
CA GLN A 67 14.68 15.07 -30.16
C GLN A 67 15.15 16.38 -30.85
N TRP A 68 14.41 16.84 -31.82
CA TRP A 68 14.69 18.06 -32.61
C TRP A 68 13.89 19.27 -32.12
N ASP A 69 13.32 19.20 -30.91
CA ASP A 69 12.53 20.31 -30.35
C ASP A 69 13.41 21.50 -29.99
N ALA A 70 13.23 22.61 -30.71
CA ALA A 70 14.02 23.82 -30.56
C ALA A 70 13.74 24.63 -29.27
N ARG A 71 12.74 24.21 -28.45
CA ARG A 71 12.40 24.85 -27.17
C ARG A 71 13.40 24.53 -26.06
N ILE A 72 14.34 23.62 -26.31
CA ILE A 72 15.37 23.22 -25.34
C ILE A 72 16.66 23.93 -25.68
N ASP A 73 17.17 24.66 -24.70
CA ASP A 73 18.45 25.33 -24.81
C ASP A 73 19.59 24.33 -25.12
N ASN A 74 20.58 24.71 -25.89
CA ASN A 74 21.73 23.90 -26.30
C ASN A 74 21.46 22.71 -27.23
N ASN A 75 20.24 22.51 -27.72
CA ASN A 75 19.89 21.41 -28.63
C ASN A 75 20.25 19.99 -28.12
N MET A 76 20.33 19.83 -26.78
CA MET A 76 20.63 18.55 -26.08
C MET A 76 19.53 18.19 -25.09
N PRO A 77 18.27 17.96 -25.56
CA PRO A 77 17.13 17.70 -24.68
C PRO A 77 17.33 16.50 -23.76
N HIS A 78 18.05 15.51 -24.23
CA HIS A 78 18.32 14.28 -23.48
C HIS A 78 19.20 14.53 -22.24
N ILE A 79 20.07 15.53 -22.25
CA ILE A 79 20.93 15.85 -21.11
C ILE A 79 20.13 16.65 -20.07
N ASP A 80 19.45 17.71 -20.49
CA ASP A 80 18.80 18.63 -19.56
C ASP A 80 17.55 17.99 -18.89
N LEU A 81 16.74 17.23 -19.67
CA LEU A 81 15.55 16.59 -19.15
C LEU A 81 15.87 15.37 -18.25
N SER A 82 16.91 14.58 -18.58
CA SER A 82 17.27 13.41 -17.79
C SER A 82 18.01 13.76 -16.49
N ARG A 83 18.91 14.77 -16.53
CA ARG A 83 19.69 15.20 -15.36
C ARG A 83 18.84 15.83 -14.26
N ALA A 84 17.77 16.54 -14.62
CA ALA A 84 16.85 17.14 -13.65
C ALA A 84 15.92 16.10 -12.99
N ALA A 85 15.80 14.90 -13.56
CA ALA A 85 14.86 13.90 -13.07
C ALA A 85 15.39 13.13 -11.86
N HIS A 86 14.56 12.98 -10.84
CA HIS A 86 14.82 12.06 -9.72
C HIS A 86 14.49 10.61 -10.08
N ALA A 87 13.63 10.40 -11.07
CA ALA A 87 13.34 9.11 -11.70
C ALA A 87 12.68 9.32 -13.07
N ILE A 88 12.88 8.37 -13.97
CA ILE A 88 12.13 8.24 -15.21
C ILE A 88 11.08 7.16 -15.01
N VAL A 89 9.83 7.46 -15.37
CA VAL A 89 8.68 6.53 -15.30
C VAL A 89 8.14 6.34 -16.71
N ILE A 90 8.24 5.13 -17.25
CA ILE A 90 7.63 4.77 -18.54
C ILE A 90 6.27 4.15 -18.32
N ALA A 91 5.23 4.88 -18.64
CA ALA A 91 3.84 4.46 -18.46
C ALA A 91 2.93 5.07 -19.55
N PRO A 92 2.17 4.24 -20.28
CA PRO A 92 2.33 2.80 -20.38
C PRO A 92 3.61 2.42 -21.12
N ALA A 93 4.19 1.26 -20.82
CA ALA A 93 5.31 0.71 -21.55
C ALA A 93 4.87 -0.42 -22.48
N SER A 94 4.95 -0.20 -23.79
CA SER A 94 4.63 -1.21 -24.80
C SER A 94 5.72 -2.29 -24.89
N ALA A 95 5.38 -3.44 -25.48
CA ALA A 95 6.36 -4.51 -25.74
C ALA A 95 7.53 -4.03 -26.60
N ASP A 96 7.26 -3.19 -27.61
CA ASP A 96 8.28 -2.57 -28.46
C ASP A 96 9.24 -1.74 -27.61
N PHE A 97 8.70 -0.88 -26.74
CA PHE A 97 9.55 -0.01 -25.92
C PHE A 97 10.38 -0.78 -24.89
N LEU A 98 9.82 -1.87 -24.31
CA LEU A 98 10.59 -2.80 -23.46
C LEU A 98 11.75 -3.42 -24.22
N ALA A 99 11.54 -3.81 -25.48
CA ALA A 99 12.60 -4.33 -26.34
C ALA A 99 13.67 -3.28 -26.64
N LYS A 100 13.28 -2.03 -26.94
CA LYS A 100 14.23 -0.91 -27.13
C LYS A 100 15.11 -0.70 -25.91
N LEU A 101 14.50 -0.65 -24.72
CA LEU A 101 15.24 -0.50 -23.45
C LEU A 101 16.22 -1.65 -23.22
N ALA A 102 15.76 -2.91 -23.37
CA ALA A 102 16.58 -4.10 -23.14
C ALA A 102 17.77 -4.24 -24.09
N HIS A 103 17.67 -3.65 -25.28
CA HIS A 103 18.72 -3.69 -26.32
C HIS A 103 19.49 -2.38 -26.47
N GLY A 104 19.24 -1.38 -25.63
CA GLY A 104 19.94 -0.10 -25.66
C GLY A 104 19.70 0.70 -26.94
N ARG A 105 18.53 0.56 -27.58
CA ARG A 105 18.17 1.38 -28.75
C ARG A 105 17.82 2.80 -28.35
N ALA A 106 18.31 3.76 -29.13
CA ALA A 106 18.17 5.19 -28.88
C ALA A 106 17.81 5.91 -30.19
N ASP A 107 16.68 5.56 -30.80
CA ASP A 107 16.23 6.04 -32.10
C ASP A 107 15.08 7.08 -32.02
N ASP A 108 14.58 7.35 -30.80
CA ASP A 108 13.63 8.42 -30.50
C ASP A 108 14.01 9.16 -29.22
N LEU A 109 13.39 10.33 -28.98
CA LEU A 109 13.69 11.15 -27.80
C LEU A 109 13.60 10.36 -26.50
N LEU A 110 12.53 9.57 -26.31
CA LEU A 110 12.26 8.87 -25.05
C LEU A 110 13.29 7.76 -24.80
N SER A 111 13.66 7.00 -25.83
CA SER A 111 14.68 5.97 -25.73
C SER A 111 16.06 6.55 -25.49
N ILE A 112 16.40 7.72 -26.10
CA ILE A 112 17.64 8.46 -25.82
C ILE A 112 17.66 8.91 -24.35
N LEU A 113 16.58 9.49 -23.83
CA LEU A 113 16.45 9.91 -22.42
C LEU A 113 16.68 8.74 -21.45
N CYS A 114 16.11 7.58 -21.76
CA CYS A 114 16.31 6.38 -20.96
C CYS A 114 17.74 5.86 -20.99
N LEU A 115 18.43 5.93 -22.13
CA LEU A 115 19.81 5.45 -22.25
C LEU A 115 20.82 6.42 -21.62
N ALA A 116 20.55 7.74 -21.69
CA ALA A 116 21.41 8.78 -21.14
C ALA A 116 21.18 9.08 -19.65
N ARG A 117 20.25 8.41 -18.99
CA ARG A 117 19.88 8.66 -17.60
C ARG A 117 21.00 8.34 -16.60
N GLU A 118 21.03 9.10 -15.52
CA GLU A 118 21.78 8.79 -14.29
C GLU A 118 20.84 8.44 -13.12
N CYS A 119 19.53 8.67 -13.29
CA CYS A 119 18.50 8.38 -12.29
C CYS A 119 17.85 7.00 -12.49
N PRO A 120 17.14 6.48 -11.49
CA PRO A 120 16.39 5.24 -11.60
C PRO A 120 15.34 5.26 -12.73
N LEU A 121 15.07 4.09 -13.30
CA LEU A 121 14.06 3.86 -14.32
C LEU A 121 13.00 2.90 -13.78
N LEU A 122 11.74 3.34 -13.81
CA LEU A 122 10.58 2.53 -13.48
C LEU A 122 9.74 2.36 -14.74
N VAL A 123 9.20 1.17 -14.92
CA VAL A 123 8.46 0.81 -16.14
C VAL A 123 7.15 0.15 -15.77
N VAL A 124 6.06 0.62 -16.35
CA VAL A 124 4.69 0.13 -16.12
C VAL A 124 4.19 -0.53 -17.41
N PRO A 125 4.37 -1.86 -17.57
CA PRO A 125 3.99 -2.57 -18.78
C PRO A 125 2.49 -2.54 -19.05
N ALA A 126 2.13 -2.43 -20.34
CA ALA A 126 0.77 -2.56 -20.81
C ALA A 126 0.74 -3.15 -22.22
N MET A 127 0.16 -4.34 -22.34
CA MET A 127 0.02 -5.05 -23.62
C MET A 127 -1.02 -6.15 -23.50
N ASN A 128 -1.35 -6.77 -24.60
CA ASN A 128 -2.20 -7.95 -24.61
C ASN A 128 -1.49 -9.15 -23.95
N ARG A 129 -2.26 -10.11 -23.42
CA ARG A 129 -1.73 -11.24 -22.63
C ARG A 129 -0.76 -12.12 -23.42
N GLN A 130 -1.02 -12.35 -24.74
CA GLN A 130 -0.14 -13.15 -25.57
C GLN A 130 1.21 -12.43 -25.79
N MET A 131 1.19 -11.10 -25.98
CA MET A 131 2.40 -10.29 -26.07
C MET A 131 3.19 -10.33 -24.77
N TRP A 132 2.50 -10.27 -23.62
CA TRP A 132 3.17 -10.37 -22.32
C TRP A 132 3.78 -11.75 -22.12
N ALA A 133 3.03 -12.83 -22.36
CA ALA A 133 3.51 -14.21 -22.22
C ALA A 133 4.56 -14.61 -23.27
N HIS A 134 4.77 -13.81 -24.32
CA HIS A 134 5.69 -14.16 -25.38
C HIS A 134 7.14 -14.30 -24.87
N PRO A 135 7.87 -15.36 -25.23
CA PRO A 135 9.23 -15.58 -24.72
C PRO A 135 10.19 -14.42 -24.95
N ALA A 136 10.04 -13.68 -26.05
CA ALA A 136 10.87 -12.48 -26.31
C ALA A 136 10.59 -11.37 -25.29
N THR A 137 9.32 -11.10 -24.97
CA THR A 137 8.92 -10.11 -23.96
C THR A 137 9.45 -10.50 -22.58
N GLN A 138 9.30 -11.78 -22.21
CA GLN A 138 9.78 -12.26 -20.91
C GLN A 138 11.31 -12.18 -20.78
N ARG A 139 12.07 -12.47 -21.86
CA ARG A 139 13.54 -12.28 -21.86
C ARG A 139 13.89 -10.78 -21.69
N ASN A 140 13.20 -9.87 -22.39
CA ASN A 140 13.44 -8.44 -22.27
C ASN A 140 13.15 -7.94 -20.85
N VAL A 141 12.04 -8.39 -20.23
CA VAL A 141 11.69 -8.05 -18.84
C VAL A 141 12.73 -8.59 -17.86
N ALA A 142 13.19 -9.83 -18.04
CA ALA A 142 14.25 -10.41 -17.20
C ALA A 142 15.55 -9.63 -17.32
N GLN A 143 15.95 -9.25 -18.54
CA GLN A 143 17.13 -8.41 -18.77
C GLN A 143 16.98 -7.05 -18.08
N LEU A 144 15.86 -6.37 -18.25
CA LEU A 144 15.62 -5.06 -17.63
C LEU A 144 15.69 -5.13 -16.10
N ARG A 145 15.15 -6.20 -15.49
CA ARG A 145 15.30 -6.42 -14.04
C ARG A 145 16.75 -6.63 -13.63
N ALA A 146 17.51 -7.39 -14.41
CA ALA A 146 18.95 -7.59 -14.17
C ALA A 146 19.74 -6.28 -14.29
N ASP A 147 19.31 -5.37 -15.17
CA ASP A 147 19.89 -4.04 -15.36
C ASP A 147 19.41 -3.01 -14.29
N GLY A 148 18.65 -3.45 -13.28
CA GLY A 148 18.18 -2.60 -12.18
C GLY A 148 16.95 -1.75 -12.51
N VAL A 149 16.23 -2.05 -13.60
CA VAL A 149 14.98 -1.39 -13.94
C VAL A 149 13.86 -1.94 -13.06
N VAL A 150 13.08 -1.05 -12.44
CA VAL A 150 11.93 -1.42 -11.62
C VAL A 150 10.71 -1.66 -12.52
N ILE A 151 10.19 -2.88 -12.51
CA ILE A 151 9.01 -3.25 -13.29
C ILE A 151 7.79 -3.26 -12.37
N LEU A 152 6.81 -2.41 -12.64
CA LEU A 152 5.57 -2.25 -11.86
C LEU A 152 4.40 -2.90 -12.61
N GLY A 153 3.98 -4.06 -12.15
CA GLY A 153 2.99 -4.89 -12.84
C GLY A 153 3.61 -5.76 -13.95
N PRO A 154 2.86 -6.10 -15.02
CA PRO A 154 1.44 -5.79 -15.23
C PRO A 154 0.52 -6.54 -14.27
N ASP A 155 -0.76 -6.17 -14.29
CA ASP A 155 -1.81 -6.85 -13.56
C ASP A 155 -2.54 -7.87 -14.43
N ALA A 156 -3.30 -8.75 -13.77
CA ALA A 156 -4.23 -9.66 -14.43
C ALA A 156 -5.63 -9.05 -14.45
N GLY A 157 -6.34 -9.21 -15.56
CA GLY A 157 -7.70 -8.73 -15.64
C GLY A 157 -8.26 -8.69 -17.07
N SER A 158 -9.45 -8.10 -17.20
CA SER A 158 -10.09 -7.89 -18.49
C SER A 158 -9.32 -6.84 -19.29
N GLN A 159 -9.02 -7.15 -20.55
CA GLN A 159 -8.31 -6.30 -21.49
C GLN A 159 -9.27 -5.67 -22.50
N ALA A 160 -8.86 -4.60 -23.16
CA ALA A 160 -9.69 -3.88 -24.13
C ALA A 160 -10.14 -4.75 -25.33
N CYS A 161 -9.41 -5.82 -25.64
CA CYS A 161 -9.77 -6.81 -26.66
C CYS A 161 -10.80 -7.85 -26.18
N GLY A 162 -11.27 -7.78 -24.94
CA GLY A 162 -12.21 -8.74 -24.36
C GLY A 162 -11.56 -9.99 -23.76
N GLU A 163 -10.24 -10.13 -23.83
CA GLU A 163 -9.50 -11.24 -23.21
C GLU A 163 -9.26 -10.96 -21.72
N VAL A 164 -9.03 -12.04 -20.96
CA VAL A 164 -8.68 -12.00 -19.53
C VAL A 164 -7.32 -12.65 -19.34
N GLY A 165 -6.42 -11.97 -18.61
CA GLY A 165 -5.09 -12.49 -18.29
C GLY A 165 -4.11 -11.37 -17.93
N GLU A 166 -2.86 -11.76 -17.69
CA GLU A 166 -1.77 -10.82 -17.42
C GLU A 166 -1.44 -9.96 -18.63
N GLY A 167 -0.97 -8.75 -18.39
CA GLY A 167 -0.59 -7.78 -19.43
C GLY A 167 -1.33 -6.45 -19.32
N ARG A 168 -2.40 -6.40 -18.54
CA ARG A 168 -3.12 -5.16 -18.23
C ARG A 168 -2.25 -4.23 -17.40
N MET A 169 -2.21 -2.94 -17.78
CA MET A 169 -1.58 -1.93 -16.94
C MET A 169 -2.26 -1.89 -15.57
N ILE A 170 -1.45 -1.88 -14.50
CA ILE A 170 -1.95 -1.60 -13.13
C ILE A 170 -2.75 -0.31 -13.09
N GLU A 171 -3.60 -0.15 -12.07
CA GLU A 171 -4.40 1.06 -11.93
C GLU A 171 -3.51 2.28 -11.60
N PRO A 172 -3.94 3.51 -11.97
CA PRO A 172 -3.17 4.72 -11.68
C PRO A 172 -2.82 4.90 -10.21
N GLU A 173 -3.74 4.53 -9.33
CA GLU A 173 -3.58 4.58 -7.87
C GLU A 173 -2.47 3.63 -7.40
N ASP A 174 -2.44 2.40 -7.93
CA ASP A 174 -1.43 1.40 -7.60
C ASP A 174 -0.04 1.82 -8.13
N ALA A 175 0.02 2.37 -9.35
CA ALA A 175 1.25 2.92 -9.90
C ALA A 175 1.75 4.10 -9.06
N PHE A 176 0.85 4.95 -8.59
CA PHE A 176 1.15 6.06 -7.69
C PHE A 176 1.67 5.57 -6.33
N GLU A 177 1.00 4.60 -5.69
CA GLU A 177 1.45 4.01 -4.43
C GLU A 177 2.84 3.36 -4.57
N ALA A 178 3.09 2.67 -5.68
CA ALA A 178 4.41 2.10 -5.98
C ALA A 178 5.50 3.17 -6.13
N LEU A 179 5.19 4.31 -6.77
CA LEU A 179 6.10 5.45 -6.88
C LEU A 179 6.39 6.09 -5.51
N VAL A 180 5.38 6.30 -4.70
CA VAL A 180 5.55 6.79 -3.31
C VAL A 180 6.43 5.84 -2.53
N SER A 181 6.11 4.54 -2.57
CA SER A 181 6.92 3.51 -1.94
C SER A 181 8.37 3.57 -2.41
N PHE A 182 8.63 3.71 -3.71
CA PHE A 182 9.97 3.76 -4.27
C PHE A 182 10.85 4.85 -3.63
N PHE A 183 10.28 6.03 -3.36
CA PHE A 183 11.02 7.16 -2.78
C PHE A 183 11.09 7.15 -1.24
N ARG A 184 10.35 6.28 -0.57
CA ARG A 184 10.38 6.18 0.90
C ARG A 184 11.63 5.42 1.39
N PRO A 185 12.20 5.82 2.54
CA PRO A 185 13.27 5.05 3.20
C PRO A 185 12.82 3.63 3.52
N LYS A 186 13.64 2.63 3.23
CA LYS A 186 13.35 1.22 3.43
C LYS A 186 13.71 0.74 4.84
N LEU A 187 13.12 1.37 5.86
CA LEU A 187 13.40 1.13 7.28
C LEU A 187 13.09 -0.30 7.75
N LEU A 188 12.20 -1.00 7.03
CA LEU A 188 11.80 -2.39 7.31
C LEU A 188 12.21 -3.35 6.18
N ALA A 189 13.24 -3.01 5.38
CA ALA A 189 13.72 -3.90 4.33
C ALA A 189 14.08 -5.28 4.88
N GLY A 190 13.57 -6.35 4.22
CA GLY A 190 13.79 -7.74 4.60
C GLY A 190 13.01 -8.19 5.85
N ARG A 191 12.12 -7.35 6.39
CA ARG A 191 11.23 -7.72 7.50
C ARG A 191 9.87 -8.17 7.00
N ARG A 192 9.25 -9.11 7.70
CA ARG A 192 7.88 -9.59 7.51
C ARG A 192 6.98 -9.02 8.60
N VAL A 193 5.94 -8.30 8.20
CA VAL A 193 5.01 -7.61 9.09
C VAL A 193 3.61 -8.18 8.93
N LEU A 194 3.06 -8.69 10.03
CA LEU A 194 1.68 -9.17 10.11
C LEU A 194 0.82 -8.10 10.78
N VAL A 195 -0.27 -7.71 10.12
CA VAL A 195 -1.20 -6.68 10.62
C VAL A 195 -2.60 -7.25 10.70
N THR A 196 -3.31 -7.01 11.80
CA THR A 196 -4.76 -7.24 11.86
C THR A 196 -5.50 -5.91 11.78
N ALA A 197 -6.60 -5.85 11.02
CA ALA A 197 -7.37 -4.62 10.82
C ALA A 197 -8.88 -4.86 10.74
N GLY A 198 -9.65 -3.79 10.90
CA GLY A 198 -11.11 -3.85 10.83
C GLY A 198 -11.77 -4.41 12.09
N PRO A 199 -13.09 -4.47 12.12
CA PRO A 199 -13.83 -5.14 13.18
C PRO A 199 -13.92 -6.64 12.92
N THR A 200 -14.19 -7.45 13.95
CA THR A 200 -14.77 -8.77 13.75
C THR A 200 -16.30 -8.68 13.80
N PHE A 201 -16.96 -9.66 13.18
CA PHE A 201 -18.40 -9.82 13.21
C PHE A 201 -18.75 -11.20 13.77
N GLU A 202 -19.41 -11.23 14.91
CA GLU A 202 -19.79 -12.46 15.59
C GLU A 202 -21.27 -12.76 15.30
N PRO A 203 -21.58 -13.73 14.45
CA PRO A 203 -22.95 -13.98 14.03
C PRO A 203 -23.81 -14.51 15.19
N ILE A 204 -25.01 -13.96 15.36
CA ILE A 204 -26.08 -14.48 16.22
C ILE A 204 -26.95 -15.42 15.40
N ASP A 205 -27.28 -15.01 14.19
CA ASP A 205 -28.03 -15.78 13.18
C ASP A 205 -27.56 -15.32 11.77
N PRO A 206 -28.04 -15.89 10.66
CA PRO A 206 -27.61 -15.50 9.31
C PRO A 206 -27.83 -14.03 8.94
N VAL A 207 -28.49 -13.24 9.77
CA VAL A 207 -28.87 -11.84 9.48
C VAL A 207 -28.29 -10.86 10.49
N ARG A 208 -28.05 -11.29 11.73
CA ARG A 208 -27.63 -10.41 12.85
C ARG A 208 -26.39 -10.91 13.52
N GLY A 209 -25.57 -9.99 14.01
CA GLY A 209 -24.35 -10.29 14.75
C GLY A 209 -23.91 -9.13 15.63
N ILE A 210 -22.82 -9.35 16.35
CA ILE A 210 -22.14 -8.39 17.22
C ILE A 210 -20.90 -7.94 16.49
N THR A 211 -20.66 -6.64 16.43
CA THR A 211 -19.46 -6.06 15.80
C THR A 211 -19.07 -4.75 16.47
N ASN A 212 -17.84 -4.32 16.26
CA ASN A 212 -17.34 -3.02 16.67
C ASN A 212 -17.51 -1.97 15.54
N ARG A 213 -17.55 -0.69 15.91
CA ARG A 213 -17.66 0.42 14.95
C ARG A 213 -16.32 0.80 14.29
N SER A 214 -15.40 -0.12 14.16
CA SER A 214 -14.12 0.13 13.50
C SER A 214 -14.30 0.23 11.98
N SER A 215 -13.70 1.24 11.37
CA SER A 215 -13.66 1.38 9.91
C SER A 215 -12.48 0.63 9.26
N GLY A 216 -11.52 0.13 10.05
CA GLY A 216 -10.30 -0.50 9.56
C GLY A 216 -9.23 0.46 9.02
N LYS A 217 -9.55 1.75 8.82
CA LYS A 217 -8.66 2.73 8.17
C LYS A 217 -7.24 2.77 8.77
N MET A 218 -7.10 2.72 10.10
CA MET A 218 -5.78 2.79 10.75
C MET A 218 -4.93 1.57 10.43
N GLY A 219 -5.48 0.36 10.48
CA GLY A 219 -4.76 -0.87 10.17
C GLY A 219 -4.33 -0.93 8.70
N PHE A 220 -5.19 -0.49 7.78
CA PHE A 220 -4.85 -0.39 6.36
C PHE A 220 -3.76 0.66 6.09
N ALA A 221 -3.80 1.81 6.77
CA ALA A 221 -2.75 2.83 6.67
C ALA A 221 -1.41 2.33 7.21
N LEU A 222 -1.41 1.55 8.31
CA LEU A 222 -0.20 0.92 8.85
C LEU A 222 0.36 -0.16 7.91
N ALA A 223 -0.50 -0.98 7.32
CA ALA A 223 -0.08 -1.98 6.33
C ALA A 223 0.58 -1.31 5.11
N ARG A 224 -0.03 -0.22 4.59
CA ARG A 224 0.54 0.62 3.52
C ARG A 224 1.91 1.19 3.93
N ALA A 225 1.99 1.82 5.10
CA ALA A 225 3.23 2.44 5.58
C ALA A 225 4.36 1.41 5.80
N ALA A 226 4.04 0.21 6.30
CA ALA A 226 4.99 -0.88 6.45
C ALA A 226 5.52 -1.37 5.09
N GLN A 227 4.64 -1.54 4.10
CA GLN A 227 5.01 -1.89 2.73
C GLN A 227 5.90 -0.80 2.10
N GLN A 228 5.54 0.47 2.25
CA GLN A 228 6.34 1.60 1.77
C GLN A 228 7.72 1.66 2.46
N ALA A 229 7.81 1.22 3.71
CA ALA A 229 9.07 1.06 4.43
C ALA A 229 9.88 -0.19 4.01
N GLY A 230 9.41 -0.96 3.04
CA GLY A 230 10.13 -2.10 2.44
C GLY A 230 9.86 -3.45 3.10
N ALA A 231 8.85 -3.56 3.96
CA ALA A 231 8.44 -4.84 4.53
C ALA A 231 7.63 -5.68 3.54
N GLU A 232 7.71 -7.00 3.70
CA GLU A 232 6.68 -7.92 3.21
C GLU A 232 5.51 -7.87 4.20
N VAL A 233 4.33 -7.50 3.73
CA VAL A 233 3.18 -7.25 4.61
C VAL A 233 2.05 -8.23 4.32
N ARG A 234 1.60 -8.91 5.38
CA ARG A 234 0.36 -9.67 5.39
C ARG A 234 -0.68 -8.97 6.27
N LEU A 235 -1.84 -8.70 5.70
CA LEU A 235 -2.96 -8.01 6.33
C LEU A 235 -4.13 -8.97 6.52
N ILE A 236 -4.49 -9.29 7.75
CA ILE A 236 -5.70 -10.05 8.07
C ILE A 236 -6.78 -9.05 8.42
N ALA A 237 -7.81 -8.98 7.58
CA ALA A 237 -8.85 -7.96 7.67
C ALA A 237 -10.22 -8.55 8.04
N GLY A 238 -10.84 -8.03 9.07
CA GLY A 238 -12.26 -8.21 9.31
C GLY A 238 -13.12 -7.46 8.27
N PRO A 239 -14.47 -7.58 8.30
CA PRO A 239 -15.35 -7.03 7.28
C PRO A 239 -15.23 -5.52 7.11
N VAL A 240 -14.59 -5.07 6.04
CA VAL A 240 -14.45 -3.66 5.65
C VAL A 240 -14.45 -3.52 4.12
N ALA A 241 -14.93 -2.37 3.64
CA ALA A 241 -14.97 -2.05 2.20
C ALA A 241 -13.77 -1.20 1.75
N LEU A 242 -12.58 -1.45 2.32
CA LEU A 242 -11.35 -0.75 1.94
C LEU A 242 -10.60 -1.53 0.88
N SER A 243 -10.01 -0.83 -0.09
CA SER A 243 -9.10 -1.42 -1.08
C SER A 243 -7.81 -1.91 -0.41
N THR A 244 -7.27 -3.00 -0.90
CA THR A 244 -5.97 -3.52 -0.44
C THR A 244 -4.86 -2.55 -0.87
N PRO A 245 -3.98 -2.11 0.02
CA PRO A 245 -2.84 -1.29 -0.36
C PRO A 245 -1.90 -2.05 -1.32
N TRP A 246 -1.25 -1.31 -2.23
CA TRP A 246 -0.29 -1.87 -3.18
C TRP A 246 0.78 -2.74 -2.50
N GLY A 247 1.03 -3.93 -3.05
CA GLY A 247 2.07 -4.84 -2.55
C GLY A 247 1.80 -5.47 -1.19
N VAL A 248 0.58 -5.36 -0.67
CA VAL A 248 0.13 -6.01 0.58
C VAL A 248 -0.64 -7.28 0.26
N GLU A 249 -0.27 -8.40 0.87
CA GLU A 249 -1.05 -9.62 0.84
C GLU A 249 -2.20 -9.51 1.84
N ARG A 250 -3.46 -9.67 1.37
CA ARG A 250 -4.65 -9.56 2.21
C ARG A 250 -5.37 -10.89 2.33
N GLU A 251 -5.78 -11.20 3.55
CA GLU A 251 -6.69 -12.29 3.88
C GLU A 251 -7.91 -11.73 4.61
N ASP A 252 -9.11 -11.97 4.06
CA ASP A 252 -10.36 -11.54 4.67
C ASP A 252 -10.89 -12.62 5.61
N VAL A 253 -11.31 -12.19 6.79
CA VAL A 253 -11.92 -13.03 7.82
C VAL A 253 -13.18 -12.35 8.35
N GLU A 254 -14.07 -13.09 9.00
CA GLU A 254 -15.31 -12.54 9.56
C GLU A 254 -15.26 -12.51 11.08
N THR A 255 -14.97 -13.64 11.73
CA THR A 255 -15.05 -13.79 13.19
C THR A 255 -13.71 -13.64 13.89
N ALA A 256 -13.74 -13.39 15.20
CA ALA A 256 -12.55 -13.39 16.04
C ALA A 256 -11.78 -14.71 16.00
N GLN A 257 -12.50 -15.85 15.90
CA GLN A 257 -11.87 -17.16 15.80
C GLN A 257 -11.14 -17.32 14.47
N GLN A 258 -11.75 -16.91 13.34
CA GLN A 258 -11.09 -16.96 12.04
C GLN A 258 -9.85 -16.05 12.01
N MET A 259 -9.95 -14.85 12.60
CA MET A 259 -8.80 -13.94 12.71
C MET A 259 -7.69 -14.55 13.55
N TYR A 260 -8.02 -15.18 14.66
CA TYR A 260 -7.07 -15.90 15.51
C TYR A 260 -6.36 -17.01 14.71
N ASP A 261 -7.12 -17.85 14.01
CA ASP A 261 -6.58 -18.98 13.26
C ASP A 261 -5.64 -18.50 12.14
N ALA A 262 -6.03 -17.46 11.39
CA ALA A 262 -5.22 -16.86 10.34
C ALA A 262 -3.92 -16.22 10.89
N VAL A 263 -3.99 -15.54 12.05
CA VAL A 263 -2.82 -15.01 12.74
C VAL A 263 -1.87 -16.14 13.15
N MET A 264 -2.39 -17.20 13.77
CA MET A 264 -1.57 -18.31 14.26
C MET A 264 -0.89 -19.09 13.11
N GLN A 265 -1.49 -19.12 11.92
CA GLN A 265 -0.88 -19.71 10.74
C GLN A 265 0.28 -18.90 10.16
N SER A 266 0.27 -17.57 10.39
CA SER A 266 1.20 -16.63 9.74
C SER A 266 2.28 -16.07 10.67
N VAL A 267 2.04 -16.08 11.98
CA VAL A 267 2.85 -15.35 12.96
C VAL A 267 4.24 -15.93 13.15
N ALA A 268 4.42 -17.24 12.94
CA ALA A 268 5.71 -17.91 13.10
C ALA A 268 6.79 -17.37 12.16
N ASP A 269 6.36 -16.89 10.99
CA ASP A 269 7.23 -16.32 9.97
C ASP A 269 7.33 -14.79 10.01
N SER A 270 6.75 -14.15 11.01
CA SER A 270 6.67 -12.68 11.10
C SER A 270 7.72 -12.13 12.07
N ASP A 271 8.34 -11.01 11.69
CA ASP A 271 9.27 -10.26 12.56
C ASP A 271 8.51 -9.27 13.46
N VAL A 272 7.39 -8.74 12.95
CA VAL A 272 6.56 -7.76 13.66
C VAL A 272 5.10 -8.17 13.54
N PHE A 273 4.37 -8.09 14.65
CA PHE A 273 2.92 -8.26 14.70
C PHE A 273 2.25 -6.99 15.20
N ILE A 274 1.39 -6.38 14.40
CA ILE A 274 0.66 -5.15 14.73
C ILE A 274 -0.84 -5.46 14.86
N ALA A 275 -1.31 -5.54 16.10
CA ALA A 275 -2.69 -5.86 16.44
C ALA A 275 -3.55 -4.59 16.52
N VAL A 276 -4.19 -4.23 15.39
CA VAL A 276 -5.02 -3.00 15.27
C VAL A 276 -6.51 -3.33 15.17
N ALA A 277 -6.86 -4.58 14.81
CA ALA A 277 -8.24 -4.99 14.67
C ALA A 277 -9.06 -4.73 15.95
N ALA A 278 -10.29 -4.29 15.79
CA ALA A 278 -11.26 -4.19 16.86
C ALA A 278 -11.98 -5.54 17.00
N VAL A 279 -11.33 -6.47 17.68
CA VAL A 279 -11.86 -7.80 17.93
C VAL A 279 -12.96 -7.72 18.98
N ALA A 280 -14.12 -8.37 18.74
CA ALA A 280 -15.16 -8.46 19.74
C ALA A 280 -14.71 -9.34 20.92
N ASP A 281 -14.93 -8.86 22.14
CA ASP A 281 -14.55 -9.61 23.37
C ASP A 281 -15.36 -10.88 23.55
N TRP A 282 -16.61 -10.91 23.04
CA TRP A 282 -17.54 -12.01 23.23
C TRP A 282 -18.24 -12.41 21.93
N ARG A 283 -18.62 -13.68 21.85
CA ARG A 283 -19.53 -14.24 20.86
C ARG A 283 -20.65 -14.99 21.54
N VAL A 284 -21.75 -15.24 20.84
CA VAL A 284 -22.80 -16.12 21.36
C VAL A 284 -22.30 -17.56 21.47
N THR A 285 -22.72 -18.28 22.52
CA THR A 285 -22.33 -19.70 22.72
C THR A 285 -22.90 -20.61 21.62
N GLN A 286 -24.02 -20.26 21.04
CA GLN A 286 -24.66 -21.00 19.95
C GLN A 286 -25.19 -20.03 18.90
N THR A 287 -24.71 -20.15 17.70
CA THR A 287 -25.24 -19.43 16.54
C THR A 287 -26.44 -20.17 15.98
N SER A 288 -27.53 -19.47 15.73
CA SER A 288 -28.71 -20.04 15.09
C SER A 288 -28.49 -20.22 13.59
N ALA A 289 -28.75 -21.42 13.06
CA ALA A 289 -28.70 -21.69 11.61
C ALA A 289 -29.83 -20.96 10.83
N HIS A 290 -30.87 -20.49 11.51
CA HIS A 290 -31.98 -19.78 10.89
C HIS A 290 -32.21 -18.43 11.60
N LYS A 291 -32.72 -17.44 10.84
CA LYS A 291 -33.14 -16.17 11.41
C LYS A 291 -34.09 -16.38 12.59
N ILE A 292 -33.72 -15.91 13.78
CA ILE A 292 -34.55 -15.96 14.97
C ILE A 292 -35.81 -15.10 14.74
N LYS A 293 -36.97 -15.73 14.65
CA LYS A 293 -38.26 -15.04 14.41
C LYS A 293 -38.87 -14.55 15.71
N LYS A 294 -39.48 -13.37 15.66
CA LYS A 294 -40.34 -12.88 16.74
C LYS A 294 -41.67 -13.67 16.68
N THR A 295 -42.00 -14.36 17.75
CA THR A 295 -43.29 -15.09 17.87
C THR A 295 -44.17 -14.34 18.89
N ALA A 296 -45.41 -14.06 18.50
CA ALA A 296 -46.34 -13.38 19.39
C ALA A 296 -46.55 -14.22 20.67
N GLY A 297 -46.45 -13.58 21.83
CA GLY A 297 -46.61 -14.24 23.13
C GLY A 297 -45.39 -14.96 23.69
N GLN A 298 -44.27 -15.00 22.96
CA GLN A 298 -42.96 -15.51 23.46
C GLN A 298 -42.12 -14.40 24.06
N ALA A 299 -41.32 -14.76 25.09
CA ALA A 299 -40.35 -13.87 25.68
C ALA A 299 -39.23 -13.49 24.65
N VAL A 300 -38.58 -12.34 24.84
CA VAL A 300 -37.42 -11.95 24.06
C VAL A 300 -36.34 -13.01 24.20
N PRO A 301 -35.68 -13.44 23.10
CA PRO A 301 -34.60 -14.44 23.16
C PRO A 301 -33.50 -13.98 24.10
N THR A 302 -33.09 -14.83 25.03
CA THR A 302 -31.93 -14.62 25.87
C THR A 302 -30.69 -15.20 25.16
N LEU A 303 -29.65 -14.39 25.03
CA LEU A 303 -28.36 -14.82 24.43
C LEU A 303 -27.36 -15.09 25.56
N SER A 304 -26.70 -16.24 25.50
CA SER A 304 -25.57 -16.56 26.36
C SER A 304 -24.27 -16.27 25.59
N PHE A 305 -23.26 -15.75 26.28
CA PHE A 305 -21.99 -15.34 25.67
C PHE A 305 -20.83 -16.18 26.19
N VAL A 306 -19.79 -16.29 25.37
CA VAL A 306 -18.49 -16.86 25.69
C VAL A 306 -17.41 -15.90 25.21
N GLU A 307 -16.28 -15.85 25.91
CA GLU A 307 -15.15 -15.01 25.54
C GLU A 307 -14.51 -15.46 24.20
N ASN A 308 -14.09 -14.49 23.42
CA ASN A 308 -13.26 -14.70 22.24
C ASN A 308 -11.78 -14.85 22.63
N PRO A 309 -10.95 -15.49 21.78
CA PRO A 309 -9.53 -15.60 22.04
C PRO A 309 -8.84 -14.24 22.04
N ASP A 310 -7.94 -14.02 22.99
CA ASP A 310 -7.08 -12.84 23.05
C ASP A 310 -5.87 -13.05 22.13
N ILE A 311 -5.98 -12.58 20.89
CA ILE A 311 -4.99 -12.80 19.84
C ILE A 311 -3.63 -12.21 20.26
N LEU A 312 -3.60 -10.94 20.68
CA LEU A 312 -2.36 -10.25 21.05
C LEU A 312 -1.66 -10.93 22.23
N ALA A 313 -2.40 -11.25 23.29
CA ALA A 313 -1.82 -11.90 24.48
C ALA A 313 -1.35 -13.33 24.16
N THR A 314 -1.99 -14.02 23.23
CA THR A 314 -1.57 -15.35 22.80
C THR A 314 -0.27 -15.28 22.01
N VAL A 315 -0.18 -14.39 21.04
CA VAL A 315 1.03 -14.19 20.23
C VAL A 315 2.21 -13.75 21.10
N ALA A 316 2.01 -12.83 22.04
CA ALA A 316 3.05 -12.33 22.93
C ALA A 316 3.65 -13.39 23.86
N LYS A 317 2.96 -14.53 24.06
CA LYS A 317 3.41 -15.66 24.87
C LYS A 317 4.14 -16.74 24.09
N LEU A 318 4.22 -16.62 22.76
CA LEU A 318 4.94 -17.61 21.95
C LEU A 318 6.44 -17.61 22.31
N PRO A 319 7.11 -18.78 22.27
CA PRO A 319 8.55 -18.87 22.57
C PRO A 319 9.42 -17.96 21.69
N ASN A 320 9.04 -17.81 20.41
CA ASN A 320 9.69 -16.95 19.44
C ASN A 320 8.69 -15.87 18.97
N ALA A 321 8.11 -15.15 19.94
CA ALA A 321 7.15 -14.10 19.60
C ALA A 321 7.80 -13.01 18.71
N PRO A 322 7.11 -12.53 17.67
CA PRO A 322 7.55 -11.36 16.94
C PRO A 322 7.52 -10.11 17.83
N TYR A 323 8.06 -9.00 17.36
CA TYR A 323 7.87 -7.73 18.03
C TYR A 323 6.38 -7.33 18.00
N CYS A 324 5.71 -7.46 19.14
CA CYS A 324 4.27 -7.26 19.26
C CYS A 324 3.93 -5.79 19.53
N VAL A 325 3.05 -5.23 18.71
CA VAL A 325 2.48 -3.89 18.87
C VAL A 325 0.98 -4.01 19.06
N GLY A 326 0.48 -3.57 20.21
CA GLY A 326 -0.96 -3.54 20.49
C GLY A 326 -1.54 -2.14 20.35
N PHE A 327 -2.83 -2.06 20.01
CA PHE A 327 -3.60 -0.82 20.02
C PHE A 327 -4.60 -0.81 21.18
N ALA A 328 -4.74 0.36 21.81
CA ALA A 328 -5.68 0.58 22.89
C ALA A 328 -6.53 1.82 22.58
N ALA A 329 -7.85 1.62 22.42
CA ALA A 329 -8.81 2.70 22.34
C ALA A 329 -9.43 2.87 23.74
N GLU A 330 -9.12 3.98 24.40
CA GLU A 330 -9.58 4.25 25.76
C GLU A 330 -10.58 5.41 25.78
N SER A 331 -11.54 5.35 26.69
CA SER A 331 -12.54 6.42 26.90
C SER A 331 -12.20 7.33 28.08
N GLY A 332 -11.13 7.05 28.82
CA GLY A 332 -10.73 7.75 30.04
C GLY A 332 -9.22 8.00 30.11
N ASP A 333 -8.64 7.85 31.29
CA ASP A 333 -7.23 8.17 31.59
C ASP A 333 -6.26 7.30 30.78
N LEU A 334 -5.97 7.75 29.55
CA LEU A 334 -5.17 7.03 28.56
C LEU A 334 -3.76 6.72 29.07
N ALA A 335 -3.17 7.64 29.85
CA ALA A 335 -1.79 7.50 30.34
C ALA A 335 -1.66 6.33 31.32
N VAL A 336 -2.62 6.14 32.20
CA VAL A 336 -2.60 5.05 33.19
C VAL A 336 -3.01 3.73 32.54
N ASN A 337 -4.07 3.74 31.76
CA ASN A 337 -4.63 2.53 31.14
C ASN A 337 -3.72 1.93 30.07
N GLY A 338 -3.00 2.76 29.31
CA GLY A 338 -2.08 2.32 28.25
C GLY A 338 -0.92 1.50 28.80
N GLU A 339 -0.25 1.99 29.84
CA GLU A 339 0.87 1.28 30.47
C GLU A 339 0.40 0.00 31.20
N GLN A 340 -0.73 0.05 31.91
CA GLN A 340 -1.31 -1.14 32.54
C GLN A 340 -1.62 -2.23 31.50
N LYS A 341 -2.15 -1.83 30.33
CA LYS A 341 -2.46 -2.74 29.24
C LYS A 341 -1.19 -3.36 28.65
N ARG A 342 -0.12 -2.57 28.49
CA ARG A 342 1.19 -3.04 28.04
C ARG A 342 1.72 -4.15 28.94
N LEU A 343 1.73 -3.90 30.25
CA LEU A 343 2.20 -4.86 31.26
C LEU A 343 1.31 -6.11 31.31
N LYS A 344 -0.03 -5.93 31.31
CA LYS A 344 -0.98 -7.05 31.35
C LYS A 344 -0.86 -7.97 30.12
N LYS A 345 -0.64 -7.40 28.92
CA LYS A 345 -0.48 -8.16 27.67
C LYS A 345 0.94 -8.67 27.47
N ASN A 346 1.90 -8.19 28.27
CA ASN A 346 3.31 -8.49 28.14
C ASN A 346 3.86 -8.20 26.75
N VAL A 347 3.58 -6.99 26.22
CA VAL A 347 4.03 -6.56 24.90
C VAL A 347 5.03 -5.41 25.00
N PRO A 348 5.97 -5.30 24.04
CA PRO A 348 6.98 -4.24 24.08
C PRO A 348 6.40 -2.85 23.79
N LEU A 349 5.31 -2.76 23.03
CA LEU A 349 4.73 -1.49 22.63
C LEU A 349 3.19 -1.52 22.62
N ILE A 350 2.57 -0.51 23.22
CA ILE A 350 1.15 -0.18 23.07
C ILE A 350 1.01 1.22 22.44
N VAL A 351 0.14 1.32 21.46
CA VAL A 351 -0.30 2.58 20.84
C VAL A 351 -1.68 2.91 21.38
N GLY A 352 -1.75 3.91 22.23
CA GLY A 352 -3.01 4.35 22.85
C GLY A 352 -3.64 5.53 22.12
N ASN A 353 -4.96 5.50 21.88
CA ASN A 353 -5.72 6.62 21.34
C ASN A 353 -7.01 6.86 22.16
N LEU A 354 -7.53 8.08 22.09
CA LEU A 354 -8.83 8.42 22.67
C LEU A 354 -9.95 7.95 21.72
N GLY A 355 -10.40 6.71 21.91
CA GLY A 355 -11.32 6.00 21.02
C GLY A 355 -12.54 6.80 20.55
N PRO A 356 -13.39 7.36 21.45
CA PRO A 356 -14.60 8.08 21.03
C PRO A 356 -14.33 9.30 20.15
N ALA A 357 -13.16 9.95 20.29
CA ALA A 357 -12.79 11.14 19.53
C ALA A 357 -12.22 10.82 18.13
N THR A 358 -11.87 9.56 17.84
CA THR A 358 -11.11 9.17 16.64
C THR A 358 -11.84 8.19 15.73
N PHE A 359 -12.92 7.57 16.19
CA PHE A 359 -13.71 6.65 15.37
C PHE A 359 -14.35 7.36 14.16
N GLY A 360 -14.10 6.81 12.96
CA GLY A 360 -14.64 7.34 11.71
C GLY A 360 -13.94 8.56 11.15
N ARG A 361 -13.02 9.21 11.89
CA ARG A 361 -12.23 10.36 11.41
C ARG A 361 -11.04 9.93 10.57
N ASP A 362 -10.53 10.85 9.77
CA ASP A 362 -9.33 10.64 8.94
C ASP A 362 -8.05 11.10 9.64
N ASP A 363 -8.15 11.73 10.80
CA ASP A 363 -7.04 12.14 11.67
C ASP A 363 -7.02 11.34 12.98
N ASN A 364 -5.87 11.33 13.65
CA ASN A 364 -5.70 10.70 14.96
C ASN A 364 -4.55 11.36 15.74
N GLU A 365 -4.55 11.15 17.06
CA GLU A 365 -3.52 11.52 18.01
C GLU A 365 -3.26 10.31 18.90
N VAL A 366 -2.00 9.93 19.11
CA VAL A 366 -1.66 8.72 19.85
C VAL A 366 -0.54 8.95 20.86
N ILE A 367 -0.50 8.08 21.88
CA ILE A 367 0.59 7.99 22.84
C ILE A 367 1.18 6.59 22.72
N LEU A 368 2.50 6.52 22.61
CA LEU A 368 3.26 5.27 22.61
C LEU A 368 3.69 4.95 24.04
N PHE A 369 3.40 3.73 24.49
CA PHE A 369 3.83 3.21 25.79
C PHE A 369 4.80 2.07 25.56
N ASP A 370 6.05 2.26 25.99
CA ASP A 370 7.10 1.24 25.97
C ASP A 370 7.83 1.16 27.32
N ALA A 371 8.88 0.36 27.42
CA ALA A 371 9.64 0.19 28.66
C ALA A 371 10.35 1.48 29.14
N THR A 372 10.51 2.48 28.27
CA THR A 372 11.16 3.77 28.58
C THR A 372 10.18 4.84 28.99
N GLY A 373 8.87 4.59 28.85
CA GLY A 373 7.81 5.51 29.25
C GLY A 373 6.80 5.81 28.14
N ALA A 374 6.20 7.00 28.21
CA ALA A 374 5.16 7.44 27.29
C ALA A 374 5.71 8.49 26.32
N THR A 375 5.51 8.30 25.02
CA THR A 375 5.87 9.26 23.96
C THR A 375 4.61 9.74 23.25
N HIS A 376 4.36 11.02 23.27
CA HIS A 376 3.19 11.65 22.62
C HIS A 376 3.50 11.94 21.16
N LEU A 377 2.67 11.45 20.24
CA LEU A 377 2.67 11.81 18.83
C LEU A 377 1.50 12.74 18.55
N PRO A 378 1.77 13.96 18.02
CA PRO A 378 0.74 14.96 17.81
C PRO A 378 -0.28 14.53 16.75
N ARG A 379 -1.44 15.16 16.78
CA ARG A 379 -2.52 14.92 15.82
C ARG A 379 -2.03 15.11 14.38
N ALA A 380 -2.27 14.10 13.57
CA ALA A 380 -1.99 14.07 12.14
C ALA A 380 -3.04 13.23 11.40
N ASP A 381 -3.08 13.34 10.08
CA ASP A 381 -3.83 12.39 9.27
C ASP A 381 -3.27 10.96 9.45
N LYS A 382 -4.11 9.95 9.16
CA LYS A 382 -3.76 8.55 9.43
C LYS A 382 -2.57 8.05 8.62
N ASP A 383 -2.35 8.55 7.41
CA ASP A 383 -1.23 8.15 6.57
C ASP A 383 0.09 8.70 7.11
N THR A 384 0.12 9.99 7.46
CA THR A 384 1.26 10.62 8.12
C THR A 384 1.58 9.93 9.45
N LEU A 385 0.57 9.73 10.29
CA LEU A 385 0.73 9.10 11.60
C LEU A 385 1.23 7.66 11.47
N SER A 386 0.71 6.89 10.51
CA SER A 386 1.15 5.53 10.25
C SER A 386 2.60 5.46 9.81
N SER A 387 3.05 6.40 8.96
CA SER A 387 4.46 6.51 8.56
C SER A 387 5.38 6.78 9.77
N VAL A 388 4.98 7.68 10.67
CA VAL A 388 5.71 7.95 11.92
C VAL A 388 5.73 6.72 12.83
N LEU A 389 4.58 6.05 12.99
CA LEU A 389 4.49 4.84 13.81
C LEU A 389 5.38 3.71 13.29
N ILE A 390 5.41 3.50 11.98
CA ILE A 390 6.29 2.49 11.36
C ILE A 390 7.76 2.85 11.57
N ALA A 391 8.15 4.12 11.46
CA ALA A 391 9.51 4.55 11.77
C ALA A 391 9.86 4.34 13.26
N GLU A 392 8.93 4.60 14.18
CA GLU A 392 9.10 4.37 15.61
C GLU A 392 9.20 2.86 15.94
N ILE A 393 8.44 2.01 15.25
CA ILE A 393 8.55 0.55 15.36
C ILE A 393 9.93 0.11 14.84
N ALA A 394 10.33 0.53 13.65
CA ALA A 394 11.61 0.17 13.03
C ALA A 394 12.80 0.52 13.95
N ARG A 395 12.78 1.68 14.60
CA ARG A 395 13.82 2.14 15.53
C ARG A 395 13.95 1.24 16.77
N ARG A 396 12.88 0.54 17.16
CA ARG A 396 12.83 -0.34 18.33
C ARG A 396 13.17 -1.79 18.02
N LEU A 397 13.24 -2.15 16.74
CA LEU A 397 13.62 -3.52 16.35
C LEU A 397 15.13 -3.74 16.54
N PRO A 398 15.54 -4.96 16.86
CA PRO A 398 16.97 -5.32 16.89
C PRO A 398 17.56 -5.23 15.48
N ASP A 399 18.80 -4.76 15.38
CA ASP A 399 19.54 -4.72 14.12
C ASP A 399 19.67 -6.13 13.50
N THR A 400 19.27 -6.26 12.24
CA THR A 400 19.40 -7.52 11.49
C THR A 400 20.86 -7.88 11.15
N SER A 401 21.79 -6.94 11.27
CA SER A 401 23.22 -7.16 10.97
C SER A 401 23.96 -8.03 11.98
N LEU A 402 23.30 -8.46 13.07
CA LEU A 402 23.89 -9.30 14.12
C LEU A 402 23.45 -10.77 14.08
N ILE A 403 22.65 -11.18 13.07
CA ILE A 403 22.13 -12.55 12.92
C ILE A 403 22.55 -13.10 11.54
N SER A 404 23.82 -12.98 11.20
CA SER A 404 24.42 -13.68 10.03
C SER A 404 25.58 -14.56 10.47
#